data_5291b236b905af26cfa8404db40facc8
#
_entry.id   5291b236b905af26cfa8404db40facc8
#
_cell.length_a   1.000
_cell.length_b   1.000
_cell.length_c   1.000
_cell.angle_alpha   90.00
_cell.angle_beta   90.00
_cell.angle_gamma   90.00
#
_symmetry.space_group_name_H-M   'P 1'
#
loop_
_entity.id
_entity.type
_entity.pdbx_description
1 polymer ?
#
loop_
_entity_poly.entity_id
_entity_poly.type
_entity_poly.pdbx_seq_one_letter_code
_entity_poly.pdbx_strand_id
1 'polypeptide(L)'
;MAFSGNPDFQNPNRWQQLTLDVFIDQSCNEIPFNTPDFLSPEWGNVTQFAIPDEDKIVDGQFTLYHDPGPPPMIDPDDIESSVDYKKGFGMVVQWSSHLDPSDGVMIDISPASLGNASELPEAEQFYEYYNYLEGGDSSMGHAFNHITGQPYEPQMVPRGDYTRVLAEFWADGPDSETPPGHWFTLINYVNSHPMLEKRYEGVGPIIDDLEWDIKSYFLLGAAMHDSAVSTWGIKGYYDYLRPVSAIRYMAEKGQCTDSTRPHYDPAGMDLIDGQVELVEASDPLA
;
A
#
# COMPACT_ATOMS: atom_id res chain seq x y z
N MET A 1 9.96 -22.72 -4.41
CA MET A 1 9.11 -23.89 -4.69
C MET A 1 7.93 -23.41 -5.49
N ALA A 2 7.73 -23.95 -6.69
CA ALA A 2 6.48 -23.69 -7.41
C ALA A 2 5.37 -24.39 -6.62
N PHE A 3 4.47 -23.62 -6.04
CA PHE A 3 3.28 -24.17 -5.40
C PHE A 3 2.45 -24.86 -6.49
N SER A 4 2.35 -26.18 -6.40
CA SER A 4 1.48 -26.94 -7.28
C SER A 4 0.05 -26.51 -7.02
N GLY A 5 -0.56 -25.82 -7.97
CA GLY A 5 -1.96 -25.42 -7.86
C GLY A 5 -2.29 -23.98 -8.21
N ASN A 6 -1.30 -23.11 -8.35
CA ASN A 6 -1.58 -21.79 -8.91
C ASN A 6 -1.83 -21.91 -10.41
N PRO A 7 -2.97 -21.41 -10.91
CA PRO A 7 -3.28 -21.49 -12.33
C PRO A 7 -2.35 -20.61 -13.15
N ASP A 8 -2.17 -20.96 -14.43
CA ASP A 8 -1.53 -20.10 -15.41
C ASP A 8 -2.28 -18.77 -15.50
N PHE A 9 -1.55 -17.68 -15.80
CA PHE A 9 -2.17 -16.38 -15.97
C PHE A 9 -3.08 -16.37 -17.19
N GLN A 10 -4.33 -15.98 -16.96
CA GLN A 10 -5.31 -15.78 -18.03
C GLN A 10 -5.30 -14.33 -18.53
N ASN A 11 -5.16 -13.37 -17.60
CA ASN A 11 -5.09 -11.96 -17.91
C ASN A 11 -4.16 -11.25 -16.89
N PRO A 12 -3.03 -10.68 -17.33
CA PRO A 12 -2.07 -10.05 -16.42
C PRO A 12 -2.56 -8.73 -15.80
N ASN A 13 -3.73 -8.25 -16.19
CA ASN A 13 -4.33 -7.01 -15.69
C ASN A 13 -5.53 -7.25 -14.76
N ARG A 14 -5.94 -8.51 -14.57
CA ARG A 14 -7.13 -8.85 -13.80
C ARG A 14 -6.80 -9.72 -12.61
N TRP A 15 -7.58 -9.55 -11.57
CA TRP A 15 -7.50 -10.41 -10.40
C TRP A 15 -7.79 -11.88 -10.78
N GLN A 16 -7.06 -12.77 -10.18
CA GLN A 16 -7.35 -14.20 -10.22
C GLN A 16 -7.02 -14.83 -8.88
N GLN A 17 -7.74 -15.89 -8.56
CA GLN A 17 -7.50 -16.65 -7.34
C GLN A 17 -6.07 -17.19 -7.29
N LEU A 18 -5.48 -17.12 -6.10
CA LEU A 18 -4.22 -17.77 -5.79
C LEU A 18 -4.47 -18.90 -4.79
N THR A 19 -3.74 -19.99 -4.98
CA THR A 19 -3.69 -21.07 -4.00
C THR A 19 -2.65 -20.70 -2.94
N LEU A 20 -3.06 -20.69 -1.68
CA LEU A 20 -2.21 -20.45 -0.52
C LEU A 20 -1.89 -21.80 0.15
N ASP A 21 -0.76 -21.92 0.84
CA ASP A 21 -0.44 -23.11 1.64
C ASP A 21 -1.39 -23.25 2.82
N VAL A 22 -1.61 -22.14 3.50
CA VAL A 22 -2.52 -21.99 4.62
C VAL A 22 -3.23 -20.67 4.47
N PHE A 23 -4.53 -20.66 4.72
CA PHE A 23 -5.30 -19.44 4.83
C PHE A 23 -5.82 -19.33 6.27
N ILE A 24 -5.38 -18.30 6.98
CA ILE A 24 -5.75 -18.02 8.37
C ILE A 24 -6.50 -16.68 8.37
N ASP A 25 -7.68 -16.65 8.99
CA ASP A 25 -8.44 -15.42 9.18
C ASP A 25 -7.91 -14.56 10.34
N GLN A 26 -8.44 -13.37 10.52
CA GLN A 26 -8.05 -12.43 11.58
C GLN A 26 -8.42 -12.91 13.00
N SER A 27 -9.20 -13.97 13.12
CA SER A 27 -9.50 -14.63 14.40
C SER A 27 -8.59 -15.83 14.66
N CYS A 28 -7.52 -15.96 13.88
CA CYS A 28 -6.57 -17.07 13.93
C CYS A 28 -7.19 -18.45 13.63
N ASN A 29 -8.30 -18.50 12.92
CA ASN A 29 -8.87 -19.76 12.47
C ASN A 29 -8.27 -20.16 11.12
N GLU A 30 -7.84 -21.41 11.01
CA GLU A 30 -7.48 -21.98 9.73
C GLU A 30 -8.74 -22.18 8.88
N ILE A 31 -8.77 -21.54 7.72
CA ILE A 31 -9.86 -21.66 6.76
C ILE A 31 -9.69 -22.96 5.98
N PRO A 32 -10.73 -23.79 5.84
CA PRO A 32 -10.62 -25.12 5.26
C PRO A 32 -10.39 -25.15 3.73
N PHE A 33 -10.34 -23.97 3.10
CA PHE A 33 -10.00 -23.81 1.69
C PHE A 33 -8.89 -22.78 1.56
N ASN A 34 -7.97 -23.05 0.67
CA ASN A 34 -6.75 -22.28 0.47
C ASN A 34 -6.79 -21.39 -0.78
N THR A 35 -7.96 -21.19 -1.35
CA THR A 35 -8.21 -20.32 -2.52
C THR A 35 -9.25 -19.27 -2.16
N PRO A 36 -8.86 -18.17 -1.48
CA PRO A 36 -9.81 -17.14 -1.08
C PRO A 36 -10.44 -16.46 -2.29
N ASP A 37 -11.72 -16.13 -2.16
CA ASP A 37 -12.47 -15.38 -3.16
C ASP A 37 -12.07 -13.89 -3.16
N PHE A 38 -12.49 -13.16 -4.19
CA PHE A 38 -12.39 -11.71 -4.23
C PHE A 38 -13.27 -11.10 -3.15
N LEU A 39 -12.67 -10.26 -2.30
CA LEU A 39 -13.38 -9.70 -1.14
C LEU A 39 -14.26 -8.51 -1.51
N SER A 40 -15.51 -8.57 -1.08
CA SER A 40 -16.43 -7.44 -0.96
C SER A 40 -16.60 -6.58 -2.22
N PRO A 41 -16.75 -7.17 -3.43
CA PRO A 41 -16.95 -6.39 -4.65
C PRO A 41 -18.25 -5.58 -4.66
N GLU A 42 -19.20 -5.95 -3.80
CA GLU A 42 -20.51 -5.31 -3.66
C GLU A 42 -20.50 -4.04 -2.79
N TRP A 43 -19.41 -3.74 -2.11
CA TRP A 43 -19.38 -2.62 -1.16
C TRP A 43 -19.59 -1.25 -1.82
N GLY A 44 -19.26 -1.08 -3.09
CA GLY A 44 -19.57 0.14 -3.83
C GLY A 44 -21.07 0.48 -3.85
N ASN A 45 -21.95 -0.49 -3.61
CA ASN A 45 -23.40 -0.29 -3.55
C ASN A 45 -23.91 0.15 -2.16
N VAL A 46 -23.05 0.21 -1.15
CA VAL A 46 -23.41 0.71 0.18
C VAL A 46 -23.52 2.23 0.14
N THR A 47 -24.53 2.76 0.82
CA THR A 47 -24.72 4.21 0.88
C THR A 47 -23.62 4.87 1.67
N GLN A 48 -23.00 5.87 1.09
CA GLN A 48 -21.97 6.70 1.72
C GLN A 48 -22.57 7.50 2.88
N PHE A 49 -21.72 7.85 3.84
CA PHE A 49 -22.12 8.62 5.01
C PHE A 49 -22.03 10.13 4.75
N ALA A 50 -20.91 10.60 4.21
CA ALA A 50 -20.63 12.01 4.00
C ALA A 50 -20.23 12.37 2.56
N ILE A 51 -19.82 11.40 1.74
CA ILE A 51 -19.44 11.70 0.35
C ILE A 51 -20.69 12.11 -0.44
N PRO A 52 -20.67 13.27 -1.10
CA PRO A 52 -21.84 13.78 -1.81
C PRO A 52 -22.14 12.99 -3.09
N ASP A 53 -23.40 13.02 -3.50
CA ASP A 53 -23.85 12.32 -4.71
C ASP A 53 -23.22 12.87 -6.01
N GLU A 54 -22.68 14.09 -5.99
CA GLU A 54 -21.97 14.70 -7.12
C GLU A 54 -20.71 13.92 -7.51
N ASP A 55 -20.10 13.22 -6.55
CA ASP A 55 -18.90 12.39 -6.76
C ASP A 55 -19.23 10.96 -7.17
N LYS A 56 -20.52 10.65 -7.32
CA LYS A 56 -21.00 9.33 -7.65
C LYS A 56 -21.05 9.09 -9.15
N ILE A 57 -20.43 8.00 -9.57
CA ILE A 57 -20.50 7.46 -10.93
C ILE A 57 -21.23 6.13 -10.88
N VAL A 58 -22.20 5.94 -11.78
CA VAL A 58 -22.90 4.67 -11.93
C VAL A 58 -22.65 4.11 -13.32
N ASP A 59 -22.02 2.94 -13.38
CA ASP A 59 -21.75 2.21 -14.61
C ASP A 59 -22.26 0.77 -14.49
N GLY A 60 -23.37 0.49 -15.19
CA GLY A 60 -24.03 -0.81 -15.11
C GLY A 60 -24.49 -1.15 -13.69
N GLN A 61 -23.90 -2.18 -13.12
CA GLN A 61 -24.19 -2.62 -11.74
C GLN A 61 -23.25 -2.01 -10.69
N PHE A 62 -22.25 -1.26 -11.12
CA PHE A 62 -21.23 -0.68 -10.23
C PHE A 62 -21.58 0.75 -9.85
N THR A 63 -21.28 1.07 -8.62
CA THR A 63 -21.31 2.44 -8.10
C THR A 63 -19.92 2.79 -7.58
N LEU A 64 -19.38 3.91 -8.04
CA LEU A 64 -18.06 4.41 -7.71
C LEU A 64 -18.19 5.79 -7.09
N TYR A 65 -17.31 6.07 -6.16
CA TYR A 65 -17.10 7.39 -5.59
C TYR A 65 -15.63 7.76 -5.69
N HIS A 66 -15.32 8.98 -6.10
CA HIS A 66 -13.94 9.47 -6.27
C HIS A 66 -13.09 8.56 -7.17
N ASP A 67 -13.62 8.18 -8.32
CA ASP A 67 -12.89 7.31 -9.24
C ASP A 67 -11.60 7.97 -9.73
N PRO A 68 -10.42 7.40 -9.43
CA PRO A 68 -9.14 7.93 -9.87
C PRO A 68 -8.83 7.62 -11.34
N GLY A 69 -9.72 6.93 -12.03
CA GLY A 69 -9.48 6.37 -13.35
C GLY A 69 -8.84 4.98 -13.34
N PRO A 70 -8.61 4.39 -14.52
CA PRO A 70 -8.11 3.04 -14.65
C PRO A 70 -6.68 2.92 -14.09
N PRO A 71 -6.37 1.79 -13.41
CA PRO A 71 -5.02 1.52 -12.96
C PRO A 71 -4.07 1.26 -14.15
N PRO A 72 -2.74 1.43 -13.95
CA PRO A 72 -1.75 1.07 -14.97
C PRO A 72 -1.90 -0.39 -15.41
N MET A 73 -1.87 -0.63 -16.72
CA MET A 73 -2.03 -1.96 -17.29
C MET A 73 -0.78 -2.36 -18.09
N ILE A 74 -0.55 -3.66 -18.24
CA ILE A 74 0.48 -4.17 -19.13
C ILE A 74 -0.15 -4.56 -20.46
N ASP A 75 0.43 -4.06 -21.55
CA ASP A 75 0.11 -4.46 -22.92
C ASP A 75 1.37 -5.07 -23.54
N PRO A 76 1.42 -6.40 -23.77
CA PRO A 76 2.57 -7.05 -24.39
C PRO A 76 2.83 -6.58 -25.82
N ASP A 77 1.83 -6.07 -26.53
CA ASP A 77 1.94 -5.57 -27.89
C ASP A 77 2.34 -4.08 -27.95
N ASP A 78 2.17 -3.35 -26.83
CA ASP A 78 2.60 -1.95 -26.64
C ASP A 78 3.25 -1.77 -25.27
N ILE A 79 4.47 -2.27 -25.14
CA ILE A 79 5.16 -2.26 -23.86
C ILE A 79 5.56 -0.86 -23.38
N GLU A 80 5.63 0.11 -24.29
CA GLU A 80 5.91 1.49 -23.92
C GLU A 80 4.77 2.10 -23.10
N SER A 81 3.52 1.67 -23.34
CA SER A 81 2.37 2.06 -22.51
C SER A 81 2.33 1.40 -21.14
N SER A 82 3.17 0.38 -20.92
CA SER A 82 3.18 -0.45 -19.71
C SER A 82 4.22 -0.03 -18.67
N VAL A 83 4.88 1.11 -18.86
CA VAL A 83 5.97 1.58 -17.98
C VAL A 83 5.51 1.73 -16.55
N ASP A 84 4.34 2.33 -16.31
CA ASP A 84 3.84 2.57 -14.96
C ASP A 84 3.44 1.28 -14.24
N TYR A 85 2.89 0.29 -14.97
CA TYR A 85 2.64 -1.04 -14.43
C TYR A 85 3.94 -1.69 -13.94
N LYS A 86 4.95 -1.76 -14.82
CA LYS A 86 6.24 -2.36 -14.51
C LYS A 86 6.94 -1.65 -13.35
N LYS A 87 6.94 -0.32 -13.39
CA LYS A 87 7.50 0.52 -12.34
C LYS A 87 6.80 0.29 -10.99
N GLY A 88 5.48 0.31 -10.96
CA GLY A 88 4.70 0.14 -9.74
C GLY A 88 4.96 -1.20 -9.05
N PHE A 89 4.99 -2.30 -9.81
CA PHE A 89 5.26 -3.61 -9.23
C PHE A 89 6.74 -3.89 -9.00
N GLY A 90 7.63 -3.27 -9.77
CA GLY A 90 9.07 -3.25 -9.51
C GLY A 90 9.40 -2.59 -8.18
N MET A 91 8.70 -1.51 -7.81
CA MET A 91 8.83 -0.88 -6.48
C MET A 91 8.56 -1.85 -5.33
N VAL A 92 7.58 -2.72 -5.46
CA VAL A 92 7.27 -3.71 -4.41
C VAL A 92 8.46 -4.62 -4.17
N VAL A 93 9.10 -5.09 -5.24
CA VAL A 93 10.30 -5.94 -5.13
C VAL A 93 11.46 -5.15 -4.51
N GLN A 94 11.71 -3.93 -5.01
CA GLN A 94 12.78 -3.06 -4.53
C GLN A 94 12.62 -2.74 -3.04
N TRP A 95 11.43 -2.35 -2.62
CA TRP A 95 11.19 -1.98 -1.23
C TRP A 95 11.12 -3.18 -0.29
N SER A 96 10.73 -4.35 -0.78
CA SER A 96 10.82 -5.59 -0.01
C SER A 96 12.27 -5.94 0.34
N SER A 97 13.25 -5.58 -0.50
CA SER A 97 14.66 -5.76 -0.19
C SER A 97 15.13 -4.93 1.00
N HIS A 98 14.45 -3.82 1.29
CA HIS A 98 14.76 -2.97 2.46
C HIS A 98 14.43 -3.63 3.81
N LEU A 99 13.74 -4.78 3.82
CA LEU A 99 13.50 -5.57 5.03
C LEU A 99 14.75 -6.29 5.55
N ASP A 100 15.82 -6.34 4.76
CA ASP A 100 17.07 -6.97 5.16
C ASP A 100 17.91 -6.02 6.04
N PRO A 101 18.04 -6.30 7.36
CA PRO A 101 18.86 -5.46 8.24
C PRO A 101 20.36 -5.65 8.02
N SER A 102 20.79 -6.65 7.24
CA SER A 102 22.21 -6.95 7.01
C SER A 102 22.87 -6.01 6.00
N ASP A 103 22.07 -5.20 5.28
CA ASP A 103 22.57 -4.20 4.35
C ASP A 103 23.37 -3.06 5.03
N GLY A 104 23.19 -2.90 6.35
CA GLY A 104 23.86 -1.88 7.16
C GLY A 104 23.44 -0.44 6.86
N VAL A 105 22.38 -0.24 6.08
CA VAL A 105 21.87 1.09 5.74
C VAL A 105 21.17 1.70 6.95
N MET A 106 21.59 2.93 7.30
CA MET A 106 20.97 3.73 8.36
C MET A 106 20.15 4.85 7.75
N ILE A 107 18.98 5.08 8.28
CA ILE A 107 18.09 6.18 7.87
C ILE A 107 17.74 7.07 9.04
N ASP A 108 17.52 8.35 8.76
CA ASP A 108 16.98 9.30 9.74
C ASP A 108 15.44 9.24 9.68
N ILE A 109 14.82 8.90 10.81
CA ILE A 109 13.35 8.86 10.96
C ILE A 109 12.80 10.08 11.70
N SER A 110 13.62 11.11 11.93
CA SER A 110 13.12 12.36 12.52
C SER A 110 12.13 13.06 11.59
N PRO A 111 11.22 13.91 12.12
CA PRO A 111 10.31 14.67 11.26
C PRO A 111 10.99 15.63 10.27
N ALA A 112 12.30 15.89 10.43
CA ALA A 112 13.07 16.70 9.50
C ALA A 112 13.62 15.93 8.31
N SER A 113 13.57 14.59 8.34
CA SER A 113 14.16 13.75 7.30
C SER A 113 13.38 13.83 5.98
N LEU A 114 14.05 13.42 4.91
CA LEU A 114 13.39 13.20 3.61
C LEU A 114 12.26 12.19 3.76
N GLY A 115 11.19 12.35 2.99
CA GLY A 115 10.01 11.50 3.07
C GLY A 115 8.98 11.91 4.12
N ASN A 116 9.26 12.95 4.92
CA ASN A 116 8.28 13.56 5.83
C ASN A 116 7.76 14.86 5.19
N ALA A 117 6.84 14.73 4.25
CA ALA A 117 6.33 15.87 3.50
C ALA A 117 5.78 16.97 4.42
N SER A 118 6.39 18.15 4.38
CA SER A 118 5.82 19.35 5.01
C SER A 118 4.66 19.94 4.19
N GLU A 119 4.69 19.71 2.88
CA GLU A 119 3.67 20.10 1.91
C GLU A 119 3.49 18.96 0.92
N LEU A 120 2.24 18.62 0.59
CA LEU A 120 1.95 17.62 -0.44
C LEU A 120 1.98 18.28 -1.83
N PRO A 121 2.44 17.57 -2.87
CA PRO A 121 2.36 18.07 -4.24
C PRO A 121 0.90 18.11 -4.71
N GLU A 122 0.67 18.80 -5.82
CA GLU A 122 -0.61 18.72 -6.51
C GLU A 122 -0.85 17.30 -7.05
N ALA A 123 -2.10 16.91 -7.20
CA ALA A 123 -2.47 15.53 -7.56
C ALA A 123 -1.82 15.04 -8.86
N GLU A 124 -1.66 15.93 -9.84
CA GLU A 124 -1.03 15.65 -11.12
C GLU A 124 0.47 15.34 -11.02
N GLN A 125 1.09 15.62 -9.87
CA GLN A 125 2.51 15.39 -9.61
C GLN A 125 2.76 14.17 -8.73
N PHE A 126 1.73 13.48 -8.25
CA PHE A 126 1.89 12.35 -7.33
C PHE A 126 2.72 11.21 -7.92
N TYR A 127 2.65 10.95 -9.21
CA TYR A 127 3.41 9.89 -9.86
C TYR A 127 4.93 10.16 -9.90
N GLU A 128 5.36 11.42 -9.78
CA GLU A 128 6.77 11.83 -9.71
C GLU A 128 7.25 11.97 -8.26
N TYR A 129 6.34 11.92 -7.29
CA TYR A 129 6.60 12.24 -5.90
C TYR A 129 7.46 11.18 -5.20
N TYR A 130 7.27 9.92 -5.54
CA TYR A 130 7.93 8.83 -4.86
C TYR A 130 9.31 8.52 -5.44
N ASN A 131 10.30 8.32 -4.54
CA ASN A 131 11.61 7.81 -4.91
C ASN A 131 11.54 6.31 -5.19
N TYR A 132 11.64 5.97 -6.46
CA TYR A 132 11.48 4.61 -6.92
C TYR A 132 12.57 3.65 -6.39
N LEU A 133 13.83 4.09 -6.34
CA LEU A 133 14.95 3.22 -6.02
C LEU A 133 15.21 3.13 -4.51
N GLU A 134 15.06 4.22 -3.80
CA GLU A 134 15.41 4.32 -2.38
C GLU A 134 14.22 4.14 -1.45
N GLY A 135 13.01 4.18 -2.00
CA GLY A 135 11.75 4.17 -1.25
C GLY A 135 11.40 5.55 -0.70
N GLY A 136 10.11 5.71 -0.37
CA GLY A 136 9.59 6.98 0.11
C GLY A 136 9.56 8.06 -0.96
N ASP A 137 9.59 9.30 -0.55
CA ASP A 137 9.62 10.47 -1.41
C ASP A 137 10.84 11.35 -1.13
N SER A 138 11.11 12.29 -2.02
CA SER A 138 12.23 13.22 -1.92
C SER A 138 11.87 14.55 -1.26
N SER A 139 10.67 14.66 -0.70
CA SER A 139 10.21 15.90 -0.09
C SER A 139 11.02 16.28 1.14
N MET A 140 11.11 17.57 1.38
CA MET A 140 11.74 18.10 2.60
C MET A 140 10.80 17.92 3.79
N GLY A 141 11.36 17.47 4.91
CA GLY A 141 10.65 17.37 6.17
C GLY A 141 10.45 18.72 6.86
N HIS A 142 9.97 18.68 8.10
CA HIS A 142 9.72 19.84 8.92
C HIS A 142 11.02 20.38 9.55
N ALA A 143 11.41 21.60 9.22
CA ALA A 143 12.66 22.19 9.71
C ALA A 143 12.69 22.38 11.24
N PHE A 144 11.54 22.66 11.85
CA PHE A 144 11.44 22.98 13.27
C PHE A 144 10.22 22.32 13.91
N ASN A 145 10.40 21.86 15.13
CA ASN A 145 9.29 21.42 15.97
C ASN A 145 8.40 22.64 16.29
N HIS A 146 7.13 22.57 15.91
CA HIS A 146 6.20 23.70 16.06
C HIS A 146 5.86 24.06 17.52
N ILE A 147 6.10 23.14 18.47
CA ILE A 147 5.87 23.38 19.90
C ILE A 147 7.08 24.07 20.53
N THR A 148 8.28 23.55 20.26
CA THR A 148 9.52 24.03 20.91
C THR A 148 10.23 25.12 20.13
N GLY A 149 9.95 25.26 18.82
CA GLY A 149 10.66 26.16 17.90
C GLY A 149 12.12 25.77 17.65
N GLN A 150 12.53 24.57 18.07
CA GLN A 150 13.88 24.07 17.88
C GLN A 150 13.96 23.12 16.68
N PRO A 151 15.12 23.04 16.00
CA PRO A 151 15.35 22.00 14.99
C PRO A 151 15.15 20.60 15.58
N TYR A 152 14.75 19.64 14.72
CA TYR A 152 14.75 18.25 15.12
C TYR A 152 16.18 17.67 15.10
N GLU A 153 16.51 16.89 16.13
CA GLU A 153 17.73 16.10 16.14
C GLU A 153 17.55 14.87 15.27
N PRO A 154 18.54 14.46 14.47
CA PRO A 154 18.47 13.24 13.69
C PRO A 154 18.21 12.00 14.55
N GLN A 155 17.37 11.10 14.08
CA GLN A 155 17.03 9.84 14.75
C GLN A 155 17.43 8.68 13.82
N MET A 156 18.70 8.32 13.86
CA MET A 156 19.27 7.29 12.98
C MET A 156 18.91 5.88 13.46
N VAL A 157 18.28 5.11 12.57
CA VAL A 157 17.90 3.70 12.81
C VAL A 157 18.30 2.84 11.61
N PRO A 158 18.48 1.51 11.78
CA PRO A 158 18.62 0.61 10.65
C PRO A 158 17.38 0.66 9.75
N ARG A 159 17.59 0.81 8.43
CA ARG A 159 16.50 0.84 7.46
C ARG A 159 15.63 -0.41 7.53
N GLY A 160 16.26 -1.59 7.68
CA GLY A 160 15.53 -2.86 7.80
C GLY A 160 14.57 -2.90 9.00
N ASP A 161 14.99 -2.35 10.14
CA ASP A 161 14.12 -2.30 11.33
C ASP A 161 12.94 -1.35 11.12
N TYR A 162 13.18 -0.18 10.54
CA TYR A 162 12.12 0.78 10.22
C TYR A 162 11.12 0.20 9.21
N THR A 163 11.61 -0.39 8.14
CA THR A 163 10.76 -1.01 7.10
C THR A 163 9.92 -2.14 7.68
N ARG A 164 10.50 -2.98 8.58
CA ARG A 164 9.76 -4.04 9.26
C ARG A 164 8.66 -3.47 10.16
N VAL A 165 8.95 -2.45 10.95
CA VAL A 165 7.94 -1.81 11.81
C VAL A 165 6.79 -1.27 10.97
N LEU A 166 7.07 -0.59 9.84
CA LEU A 166 6.02 -0.11 8.94
C LEU A 166 5.19 -1.27 8.36
N ALA A 167 5.85 -2.34 7.90
CA ALA A 167 5.16 -3.49 7.33
C ALA A 167 4.27 -4.19 8.36
N GLU A 168 4.77 -4.40 9.59
CA GLU A 168 4.01 -5.04 10.67
C GLU A 168 2.90 -4.14 11.20
N PHE A 169 3.18 -2.85 11.37
CA PHE A 169 2.22 -1.89 11.90
C PHE A 169 1.01 -1.69 10.98
N TRP A 170 1.23 -1.71 9.67
CA TRP A 170 0.18 -1.54 8.66
C TRP A 170 -0.32 -2.86 8.07
N ALA A 171 0.22 -4.00 8.53
CA ALA A 171 -0.23 -5.30 8.09
C ALA A 171 -1.67 -5.57 8.54
N ASP A 172 -2.42 -6.23 7.68
CA ASP A 172 -3.74 -6.77 7.99
C ASP A 172 -3.63 -8.31 8.08
N GLY A 173 -2.82 -8.75 9.02
CA GLY A 173 -2.56 -10.16 9.29
C GLY A 173 -3.39 -10.71 10.46
N PRO A 174 -3.30 -12.01 10.74
CA PRO A 174 -4.08 -12.65 11.81
C PRO A 174 -3.74 -12.14 13.21
N ASP A 175 -2.54 -11.61 13.41
CA ASP A 175 -2.07 -11.14 14.72
C ASP A 175 -2.20 -9.61 14.89
N SER A 176 -2.87 -8.93 13.96
CA SER A 176 -3.11 -7.49 14.02
C SER A 176 -4.59 -7.15 14.18
N GLU A 177 -4.87 -5.92 14.55
CA GLU A 177 -6.24 -5.40 14.52
C GLU A 177 -6.73 -5.32 13.06
N THR A 178 -8.04 -5.36 12.88
CA THR A 178 -8.64 -5.01 11.59
C THR A 178 -8.26 -3.59 11.18
N PRO A 179 -8.21 -3.22 9.88
CA PRO A 179 -7.89 -1.85 9.48
C PRO A 179 -8.69 -0.78 10.22
N PRO A 180 -10.02 -0.86 10.37
CA PRO A 180 -10.76 0.08 11.20
C PRO A 180 -10.34 0.04 12.68
N GLY A 181 -10.13 -1.15 13.24
CA GLY A 181 -9.70 -1.34 14.63
C GLY A 181 -8.38 -0.66 14.92
N HIS A 182 -7.43 -0.74 14.00
CA HIS A 182 -6.12 -0.09 14.10
C HIS A 182 -6.24 1.44 14.24
N TRP A 183 -7.06 2.07 13.41
CA TRP A 183 -7.32 3.51 13.50
C TRP A 183 -7.99 3.91 14.82
N PHE A 184 -8.91 3.08 15.34
CA PHE A 184 -9.50 3.30 16.66
C PHE A 184 -8.49 3.10 17.79
N THR A 185 -7.55 2.19 17.67
CA THR A 185 -6.43 2.05 18.63
C THR A 185 -5.57 3.33 18.65
N LEU A 186 -5.25 3.86 17.48
CA LEU A 186 -4.50 5.12 17.37
C LEU A 186 -5.23 6.32 17.99
N ILE A 187 -6.53 6.47 17.69
CA ILE A 187 -7.29 7.60 18.27
C ILE A 187 -7.43 7.47 19.79
N ASN A 188 -7.55 6.26 20.34
CA ASN A 188 -7.54 6.02 21.78
C ASN A 188 -6.24 6.50 22.43
N TYR A 189 -5.12 6.18 21.80
CA TYR A 189 -3.81 6.65 22.26
C TYR A 189 -3.73 8.18 22.26
N VAL A 190 -4.16 8.83 21.16
CA VAL A 190 -4.19 10.28 21.03
C VAL A 190 -5.13 10.93 22.05
N ASN A 191 -6.34 10.38 22.20
CA ASN A 191 -7.35 10.91 23.14
C ASN A 191 -6.89 10.84 24.61
N SER A 192 -6.03 9.90 24.94
CA SER A 192 -5.45 9.73 26.27
C SER A 192 -4.15 10.51 26.48
N HIS A 193 -3.63 11.17 25.46
CA HIS A 193 -2.34 11.84 25.56
C HIS A 193 -2.41 13.11 26.41
N PRO A 194 -1.50 13.29 27.39
CA PRO A 194 -1.59 14.40 28.37
C PRO A 194 -1.40 15.79 27.76
N MET A 195 -0.85 15.89 26.55
CA MET A 195 -0.67 17.15 25.83
C MET A 195 -1.85 17.50 24.90
N LEU A 196 -2.85 16.63 24.78
CA LEU A 196 -4.01 16.90 23.96
C LEU A 196 -4.93 17.93 24.66
N GLU A 197 -5.13 19.07 24.02
CA GLU A 197 -6.22 19.98 24.35
C GLU A 197 -7.44 19.64 23.50
N LYS A 198 -8.48 19.12 24.14
CA LYS A 198 -9.72 18.66 23.46
C LYS A 198 -10.55 19.83 22.99
N ARG A 199 -10.17 20.41 21.85
CA ARG A 199 -10.86 21.54 21.19
C ARG A 199 -11.31 21.11 19.81
N TYR A 200 -12.60 21.24 19.53
CA TYR A 200 -13.12 20.98 18.20
C TYR A 200 -12.46 21.92 17.17
N GLU A 201 -11.93 21.33 16.07
CA GLU A 201 -11.15 22.06 15.05
C GLU A 201 -9.96 22.86 15.62
N GLY A 202 -9.46 22.50 16.78
CA GLY A 202 -8.34 23.20 17.43
C GLY A 202 -8.68 24.57 18.02
N VAL A 203 -9.94 25.00 17.97
CA VAL A 203 -10.40 26.31 18.41
C VAL A 203 -11.54 26.19 19.44
N GLY A 204 -11.89 27.31 20.08
CA GLY A 204 -13.00 27.34 21.03
C GLY A 204 -12.64 26.80 22.42
N PRO A 205 -13.63 26.54 23.29
CA PRO A 205 -13.42 26.05 24.65
C PRO A 205 -12.94 24.58 24.62
N ILE A 206 -12.26 24.16 25.68
CA ILE A 206 -12.00 22.75 25.92
C ILE A 206 -13.34 22.09 26.23
N ILE A 207 -13.62 20.97 25.61
CA ILE A 207 -14.82 20.17 25.84
C ILE A 207 -14.47 18.97 26.76
N ASP A 208 -15.50 18.40 27.40
CA ASP A 208 -15.30 17.26 28.30
C ASP A 208 -14.94 15.98 27.53
N ASP A 209 -14.41 15.01 28.26
CA ASP A 209 -13.89 13.78 27.68
C ASP A 209 -14.95 12.98 26.93
N LEU A 210 -16.17 12.89 27.48
CA LEU A 210 -17.24 12.13 26.85
C LEU A 210 -17.71 12.79 25.53
N GLU A 211 -17.86 14.11 25.54
CA GLU A 211 -18.24 14.84 24.33
C GLU A 211 -17.16 14.72 23.25
N TRP A 212 -15.88 14.79 23.66
CA TRP A 212 -14.76 14.60 22.74
C TRP A 212 -14.76 13.19 22.13
N ASP A 213 -14.89 12.16 22.95
CA ASP A 213 -14.89 10.78 22.50
C ASP A 213 -16.03 10.50 21.53
N ILE A 214 -17.24 10.98 21.84
CA ILE A 214 -18.40 10.82 20.94
C ILE A 214 -18.10 11.48 19.58
N LYS A 215 -17.59 12.71 19.56
CA LYS A 215 -17.32 13.44 18.32
C LYS A 215 -16.18 12.81 17.52
N SER A 216 -15.08 12.47 18.17
CA SER A 216 -13.90 11.92 17.51
C SER A 216 -14.16 10.52 16.94
N TYR A 217 -14.84 9.65 17.69
CA TYR A 217 -15.22 8.32 17.18
C TYR A 217 -16.23 8.39 16.06
N PHE A 218 -17.20 9.30 16.15
CA PHE A 218 -18.17 9.48 15.09
C PHE A 218 -17.53 9.92 13.78
N LEU A 219 -16.63 10.91 13.84
CA LEU A 219 -15.90 11.40 12.66
C LEU A 219 -15.00 10.31 12.08
N LEU A 220 -14.23 9.62 12.92
CA LEU A 220 -13.37 8.53 12.47
C LEU A 220 -14.17 7.39 11.86
N GLY A 221 -15.24 6.96 12.52
CA GLY A 221 -16.10 5.88 12.02
C GLY A 221 -16.75 6.20 10.68
N ALA A 222 -17.21 7.43 10.50
CA ALA A 222 -17.78 7.89 9.24
C ALA A 222 -16.71 7.92 8.12
N ALA A 223 -15.52 8.46 8.40
CA ALA A 223 -14.42 8.49 7.45
C ALA A 223 -13.96 7.08 7.05
N MET A 224 -13.83 6.17 8.01
CA MET A 224 -13.48 4.77 7.76
C MET A 224 -14.53 4.05 6.91
N HIS A 225 -15.81 4.28 7.20
CA HIS A 225 -16.92 3.74 6.41
C HIS A 225 -16.82 4.18 4.95
N ASP A 226 -16.76 5.47 4.71
CA ASP A 226 -16.77 6.04 3.36
C ASP A 226 -15.49 5.65 2.57
N SER A 227 -14.33 5.64 3.24
CA SER A 227 -13.08 5.18 2.65
C SER A 227 -13.14 3.72 2.22
N ALA A 228 -13.68 2.85 3.08
CA ALA A 228 -13.82 1.43 2.77
C ALA A 228 -14.77 1.19 1.59
N VAL A 229 -15.94 1.81 1.61
CA VAL A 229 -16.96 1.66 0.56
C VAL A 229 -16.43 2.17 -0.78
N SER A 230 -15.82 3.35 -0.81
CA SER A 230 -15.23 3.91 -2.03
C SER A 230 -14.11 3.02 -2.58
N THR A 231 -13.18 2.63 -1.73
CA THR A 231 -12.02 1.83 -2.14
C THR A 231 -12.44 0.45 -2.67
N TRP A 232 -13.36 -0.23 -1.98
CA TRP A 232 -13.83 -1.55 -2.42
C TRP A 232 -14.73 -1.47 -3.66
N GLY A 233 -15.51 -0.41 -3.82
CA GLY A 233 -16.24 -0.13 -5.06
C GLY A 233 -15.29 -0.01 -6.26
N ILE A 234 -14.23 0.77 -6.13
CA ILE A 234 -13.19 0.95 -7.15
C ILE A 234 -12.47 -0.38 -7.44
N LYS A 235 -12.06 -1.12 -6.38
CA LYS A 235 -11.44 -2.44 -6.54
C LYS A 235 -12.34 -3.43 -7.28
N GLY A 236 -13.63 -3.47 -6.93
CA GLY A 236 -14.60 -4.35 -7.59
C GLY A 236 -14.83 -3.99 -9.06
N TYR A 237 -14.86 -2.70 -9.38
CA TYR A 237 -15.06 -2.21 -10.75
C TYR A 237 -13.88 -2.53 -11.66
N TYR A 238 -12.65 -2.19 -11.23
CA TYR A 238 -11.47 -2.42 -12.05
C TYR A 238 -11.00 -3.87 -12.03
N ASP A 239 -11.41 -4.66 -11.03
CA ASP A 239 -11.02 -6.07 -10.89
C ASP A 239 -9.51 -6.26 -11.09
N TYR A 240 -8.71 -5.38 -10.49
CA TYR A 240 -7.29 -5.30 -10.76
C TYR A 240 -6.50 -6.34 -9.97
N LEU A 241 -5.43 -6.84 -10.56
CA LEU A 241 -4.61 -7.88 -9.97
C LEU A 241 -3.88 -7.42 -8.70
N ARG A 242 -3.38 -8.40 -7.93
CA ARG A 242 -2.52 -8.14 -6.77
C ARG A 242 -1.05 -8.11 -7.17
N PRO A 243 -0.18 -7.38 -6.43
CA PRO A 243 1.25 -7.29 -6.72
C PRO A 243 1.93 -8.63 -6.93
N VAL A 244 1.62 -9.63 -6.10
CA VAL A 244 2.18 -10.98 -6.23
C VAL A 244 1.88 -11.62 -7.60
N SER A 245 0.70 -11.38 -8.15
CA SER A 245 0.31 -11.89 -9.48
C SER A 245 1.07 -11.18 -10.60
N ALA A 246 1.22 -9.84 -10.50
CA ALA A 246 1.98 -9.07 -11.47
C ALA A 246 3.46 -9.46 -11.49
N ILE A 247 4.07 -9.56 -10.32
CA ILE A 247 5.48 -9.95 -10.17
C ILE A 247 5.71 -11.36 -10.74
N ARG A 248 4.83 -12.31 -10.42
CA ARG A 248 4.93 -13.67 -11.00
C ARG A 248 4.79 -13.66 -12.51
N TYR A 249 3.81 -12.92 -13.04
CA TYR A 249 3.63 -12.80 -14.50
C TYR A 249 4.89 -12.28 -15.18
N MET A 250 5.44 -11.15 -14.70
CA MET A 250 6.65 -10.59 -15.27
C MET A 250 7.85 -11.51 -15.11
N ALA A 251 8.00 -12.19 -13.97
CA ALA A 251 9.08 -13.15 -13.73
C ALA A 251 9.00 -14.38 -14.66
N GLU A 252 7.80 -14.88 -14.94
CA GLU A 252 7.59 -15.98 -15.89
C GLU A 252 7.93 -15.56 -17.34
N LYS A 253 7.79 -14.29 -17.68
CA LYS A 253 8.23 -13.74 -18.97
C LYS A 253 9.75 -13.68 -19.09
N GLY A 254 10.45 -13.52 -17.97
CA GLY A 254 11.90 -13.40 -17.93
C GLY A 254 12.37 -11.99 -17.57
N GLN A 255 13.39 -11.49 -18.27
CA GLN A 255 13.99 -10.19 -18.01
C GLN A 255 13.83 -9.24 -19.21
N CYS A 256 13.76 -7.93 -18.94
CA CYS A 256 13.60 -6.92 -19.98
C CYS A 256 14.80 -5.94 -20.09
N THR A 257 15.83 -6.12 -19.27
CA THR A 257 16.95 -5.19 -19.16
C THR A 257 17.97 -5.33 -20.31
N ASP A 258 18.25 -6.57 -20.75
CA ASP A 258 19.30 -6.82 -21.73
C ASP A 258 18.84 -7.85 -22.78
N SER A 259 18.56 -7.36 -23.98
CA SER A 259 18.10 -8.18 -25.11
C SER A 259 19.12 -9.18 -25.62
N THR A 260 20.38 -9.10 -25.16
CA THR A 260 21.44 -10.04 -25.54
C THR A 260 21.56 -11.21 -24.55
N ARG A 261 20.94 -11.09 -23.38
CA ARG A 261 20.91 -12.15 -22.35
C ARG A 261 19.75 -13.14 -22.55
N PRO A 262 19.88 -14.36 -22.01
CA PRO A 262 18.78 -15.32 -22.04
C PRO A 262 17.48 -14.81 -21.42
N HIS A 263 16.36 -15.36 -21.85
CA HIS A 263 15.02 -15.06 -21.33
C HIS A 263 14.63 -13.58 -21.44
N TYR A 264 15.08 -12.92 -22.51
CA TYR A 264 14.65 -11.57 -22.79
C TYR A 264 13.19 -11.55 -23.28
N ASP A 265 12.38 -10.78 -22.58
CA ASP A 265 11.00 -10.42 -22.97
C ASP A 265 10.74 -8.99 -22.52
N PRO A 266 10.24 -8.09 -23.36
CA PRO A 266 9.93 -6.72 -22.97
C PRO A 266 8.94 -6.60 -21.80
N ALA A 267 8.07 -7.59 -21.61
CA ALA A 267 7.14 -7.67 -20.49
C ALA A 267 7.74 -8.33 -19.24
N GLY A 268 9.03 -8.69 -19.26
CA GLY A 268 9.74 -9.30 -18.15
C GLY A 268 10.07 -8.30 -17.01
N MET A 269 10.75 -8.84 -15.99
CA MET A 269 11.25 -8.08 -14.85
C MET A 269 12.49 -7.28 -15.24
N ASP A 270 12.66 -6.11 -14.64
CA ASP A 270 13.94 -5.43 -14.65
C ASP A 270 14.94 -6.20 -13.76
N LEU A 271 16.15 -6.45 -14.29
CA LEU A 271 17.22 -6.99 -13.48
C LEU A 271 17.78 -5.89 -12.58
N ILE A 272 17.92 -6.19 -11.30
CA ILE A 272 18.44 -5.30 -10.28
C ILE A 272 19.55 -6.05 -9.56
N ASP A 273 20.76 -5.55 -9.70
CA ASP A 273 21.97 -6.21 -9.19
C ASP A 273 21.84 -6.53 -7.69
N GLY A 274 22.08 -7.79 -7.32
CA GLY A 274 21.91 -8.29 -5.96
C GLY A 274 20.47 -8.47 -5.47
N GLN A 275 19.44 -8.24 -6.30
CA GLN A 275 18.03 -8.34 -5.90
C GLN A 275 17.20 -9.12 -6.90
N VAL A 276 17.28 -8.81 -8.17
CA VAL A 276 16.55 -9.50 -9.24
C VAL A 276 17.53 -10.01 -10.27
N GLU A 277 17.77 -11.28 -10.25
CA GLU A 277 18.76 -11.94 -11.09
C GLU A 277 18.15 -13.06 -11.90
N LEU A 278 18.81 -13.40 -13.01
CA LEU A 278 18.43 -14.59 -13.78
C LEU A 278 18.82 -15.85 -12.99
N VAL A 279 17.88 -16.75 -12.80
CA VAL A 279 18.13 -18.06 -12.22
C VAL A 279 18.85 -18.92 -13.26
N GLU A 280 20.05 -19.41 -12.94
CA GLU A 280 20.81 -20.32 -13.77
C GLU A 280 20.67 -21.78 -13.29
N ALA A 281 20.96 -22.73 -14.16
CA ALA A 281 20.85 -24.15 -13.83
C ALA A 281 21.70 -24.61 -12.63
N SER A 282 22.70 -23.81 -12.23
CA SER A 282 23.54 -24.03 -11.06
C SER A 282 22.99 -23.38 -9.78
N ASP A 283 21.94 -22.59 -9.89
CA ASP A 283 21.32 -21.92 -8.77
C ASP A 283 20.59 -22.91 -7.86
N PRO A 284 20.76 -22.81 -6.53
CA PRO A 284 20.01 -23.66 -5.59
C PRO A 284 18.48 -23.57 -5.70
N LEU A 285 17.99 -22.49 -6.30
CA LEU A 285 16.57 -22.24 -6.52
C LEU A 285 16.06 -22.69 -7.90
N ALA A 286 16.96 -23.21 -8.76
CA ALA A 286 16.61 -23.67 -10.10
C ALA A 286 15.83 -25.00 -10.08
#